data_1d95b138c7e950bd3f6b88b79616dc36
#
_entry.id   1d95b138c7e950bd3f6b88b79616dc36
#
_cell.length_a   1.000
_cell.length_b   1.000
_cell.length_c   1.000
_cell.angle_alpha   90.00
_cell.angle_beta   90.00
_cell.angle_gamma   90.00
#
_symmetry.space_group_name_H-M   'P 1'
#
loop_
_entity.id
_entity.type
_entity.pdbx_description
1 polymer ?
#
loop_
_entity_poly.entity_id
_entity_poly.type
_entity_poly.pdbx_seq_one_letter_code
_entity_poly.pdbx_strand_id
1 'polypeptide(L)'
;MKGILTERQSEILVRERTALRELQSSLLRCEAGREDLATLEQSIRQLDELFLLVIVGEFNAGKSTFINAMLGSALLPEGVTPTTTRIHRLRFGEEERWEVLEGGIEEIAAPIDLLHQVTIVDTPGTNALDREHEAITDEYVPRADLVLFITSADRPLTESERIFMERIRQWGKKLVLAINKIDILKSEAEVGEVRNFVTAGCVTVLGFEPRVFTLSAF
;
A
#
# COMPACT_ATOMS: atom_id res chain seq x y z
N MET A 1 1.72 -2.29 20.45
CA MET A 1 1.66 -1.11 19.56
C MET A 1 0.34 -0.36 19.85
N LYS A 2 0.32 0.99 19.80
CA LYS A 2 -0.96 1.72 19.83
C LYS A 2 -1.64 1.43 18.47
N GLY A 3 -2.88 0.92 18.51
CA GLY A 3 -3.65 0.68 17.30
C GLY A 3 -3.82 1.95 16.47
N ILE A 4 -3.96 1.82 15.16
CA ILE A 4 -4.23 2.93 14.22
C ILE A 4 -5.60 3.55 14.54
N LEU A 5 -6.52 2.72 15.02
CA LEU A 5 -7.85 3.11 15.44
C LEU A 5 -7.93 3.25 16.96
N THR A 6 -8.71 4.22 17.42
CA THR A 6 -9.10 4.32 18.83
C THR A 6 -10.07 3.20 19.19
N GLU A 7 -10.17 2.82 20.47
CA GLU A 7 -11.15 1.81 20.94
C GLU A 7 -12.57 2.11 20.44
N ARG A 8 -12.99 3.38 20.53
CA ARG A 8 -14.31 3.81 20.05
C ARG A 8 -14.51 3.62 18.54
N GLN A 9 -13.48 3.87 17.75
CA GLN A 9 -13.53 3.63 16.30
C GLN A 9 -13.61 2.13 15.99
N SER A 10 -12.84 1.31 16.70
CA SER A 10 -12.90 -0.15 16.57
C SER A 10 -14.28 -0.71 16.92
N GLU A 11 -14.91 -0.21 18.01
CA GLU A 11 -16.27 -0.61 18.38
C GLU A 11 -17.31 -0.24 17.30
N ILE A 12 -17.21 0.98 16.73
CA ILE A 12 -18.12 1.42 15.66
C ILE A 12 -18.00 0.48 14.46
N LEU A 13 -16.79 0.15 14.06
CA LEU A 13 -16.54 -0.73 12.91
C LEU A 13 -17.10 -2.14 13.12
N VAL A 14 -16.91 -2.72 14.30
CA VAL A 14 -17.49 -4.03 14.63
C VAL A 14 -19.01 -3.98 14.51
N ARG A 15 -19.63 -2.91 15.00
CA ARG A 15 -21.10 -2.73 14.91
C ARG A 15 -21.57 -2.55 13.49
N GLU A 16 -20.91 -1.74 12.68
CA GLU A 16 -21.23 -1.54 11.25
C GLU A 16 -21.10 -2.84 10.46
N ARG A 17 -20.00 -3.57 10.68
CA ARG A 17 -19.77 -4.89 10.04
C ARG A 17 -20.89 -5.87 10.41
N THR A 18 -21.26 -5.93 11.68
CA THR A 18 -22.35 -6.82 12.14
C THR A 18 -23.67 -6.44 11.48
N ALA A 19 -24.00 -5.16 11.45
CA ALA A 19 -25.24 -4.67 10.82
C ALA A 19 -25.30 -4.98 9.32
N LEU A 20 -24.21 -4.79 8.58
CA LEU A 20 -24.17 -5.10 7.15
C LEU A 20 -24.28 -6.61 6.88
N ARG A 21 -23.66 -7.47 7.70
CA ARG A 21 -23.81 -8.93 7.57
C ARG A 21 -25.22 -9.41 7.89
N GLU A 22 -25.88 -8.80 8.89
CA GLU A 22 -27.28 -9.07 9.19
C GLU A 22 -28.20 -8.62 8.05
N LEU A 23 -27.92 -7.46 7.43
CA LEU A 23 -28.64 -6.97 6.26
C LEU A 23 -28.45 -7.93 5.08
N GLN A 24 -27.21 -8.38 4.81
CA GLN A 24 -26.91 -9.36 3.77
C GLN A 24 -27.71 -10.65 3.97
N SER A 25 -27.73 -11.17 5.19
CA SER A 25 -28.50 -12.37 5.53
C SER A 25 -30.00 -12.16 5.34
N SER A 26 -30.49 -10.95 5.58
CA SER A 26 -31.90 -10.59 5.38
C SER A 26 -32.26 -10.45 3.91
N LEU A 27 -31.40 -9.82 3.11
CA LEU A 27 -31.58 -9.68 1.66
C LEU A 27 -31.56 -11.04 0.96
N LEU A 28 -30.68 -11.96 1.39
CA LEU A 28 -30.65 -13.34 0.88
C LEU A 28 -31.97 -14.07 1.17
N ARG A 29 -32.56 -13.88 2.37
CA ARG A 29 -33.85 -14.48 2.72
C ARG A 29 -35.04 -13.88 1.94
N CYS A 30 -34.94 -12.63 1.51
CA CYS A 30 -35.97 -11.95 0.74
C CYS A 30 -35.80 -12.11 -0.78
N GLU A 31 -34.85 -12.97 -1.22
CA GLU A 31 -34.55 -13.18 -2.65
C GLU A 31 -34.26 -11.87 -3.40
N ALA A 32 -33.53 -10.95 -2.73
CA ALA A 32 -33.15 -9.66 -3.30
C ALA A 32 -32.34 -9.81 -4.59
N GLY A 33 -32.37 -8.80 -5.43
CA GLY A 33 -31.69 -8.78 -6.70
C GLY A 33 -30.17 -8.98 -6.58
N ARG A 34 -29.56 -9.59 -7.58
CA ARG A 34 -28.09 -9.82 -7.61
C ARG A 34 -27.29 -8.51 -7.50
N GLU A 35 -27.84 -7.43 -8.04
CA GLU A 35 -27.21 -6.11 -8.04
C GLU A 35 -27.15 -5.51 -6.63
N ASP A 36 -28.22 -5.66 -5.84
CA ASP A 36 -28.28 -5.20 -4.45
C ASP A 36 -27.32 -5.99 -3.55
N LEU A 37 -27.25 -7.31 -3.75
CA LEU A 37 -26.33 -8.18 -3.03
C LEU A 37 -24.87 -7.85 -3.38
N ALA A 38 -24.55 -7.62 -4.64
CA ALA A 38 -23.20 -7.23 -5.08
C ALA A 38 -22.78 -5.87 -4.49
N THR A 39 -23.70 -4.90 -4.45
CA THR A 39 -23.46 -3.57 -3.85
C THR A 39 -23.19 -3.70 -2.35
N LEU A 40 -23.95 -4.55 -1.65
CA LEU A 40 -23.75 -4.78 -0.23
C LEU A 40 -22.45 -5.52 0.07
N GLU A 41 -22.10 -6.52 -0.73
CA GLU A 41 -20.81 -7.22 -0.64
C GLU A 41 -19.63 -6.26 -0.86
N GLN A 42 -19.76 -5.34 -1.82
CA GLN A 42 -18.78 -4.31 -2.03
C GLN A 42 -18.64 -3.39 -0.81
N SER A 43 -19.76 -3.00 -0.18
CA SER A 43 -19.76 -2.17 1.03
C SER A 43 -19.12 -2.88 2.22
N ILE A 44 -19.39 -4.19 2.39
CA ILE A 44 -18.75 -5.01 3.43
C ILE A 44 -17.24 -5.10 3.17
N ARG A 45 -16.82 -5.34 1.92
CA ARG A 45 -15.40 -5.35 1.57
C ARG A 45 -14.71 -4.01 1.84
N GLN A 46 -15.37 -2.89 1.55
CA GLN A 46 -14.85 -1.55 1.84
C GLN A 46 -14.68 -1.29 3.34
N LEU A 47 -15.54 -1.84 4.20
CA LEU A 47 -15.37 -1.79 5.66
C LEU A 47 -14.22 -2.66 6.14
N ASP A 48 -13.90 -3.75 5.44
CA ASP A 48 -12.76 -4.61 5.76
C ASP A 48 -11.44 -3.97 5.32
N GLU A 49 -11.46 -3.01 4.39
CA GLU A 49 -10.33 -2.19 3.95
C GLU A 49 -10.21 -0.89 4.78
N LEU A 50 -10.14 -1.00 6.12
CA LEU A 50 -10.22 0.12 7.07
C LEU A 50 -9.17 1.20 6.89
N PHE A 51 -7.98 0.83 6.44
CA PHE A 51 -6.90 1.73 6.10
C PHE A 51 -6.12 1.13 4.94
N LEU A 52 -6.25 1.75 3.78
CA LEU A 52 -5.57 1.29 2.58
C LEU A 52 -4.21 1.99 2.46
N LEU A 53 -3.14 1.22 2.71
CA LEU A 53 -1.76 1.64 2.50
C LEU A 53 -1.29 1.14 1.13
N VAL A 54 -1.03 2.06 0.22
CA VAL A 54 -0.46 1.73 -1.09
C VAL A 54 1.03 2.04 -1.08
N ILE A 55 1.86 1.03 -1.36
CA ILE A 55 3.31 1.14 -1.39
C ILE A 55 3.76 1.18 -2.83
N VAL A 56 4.45 2.27 -3.18
CA VAL A 56 4.90 2.57 -4.54
C VAL A 56 6.39 2.92 -4.57
N GLY A 57 7.00 2.84 -5.73
CA GLY A 57 8.42 3.19 -5.95
C GLY A 57 9.02 2.37 -7.08
N GLU A 58 10.23 2.72 -7.48
CA GLU A 58 10.92 2.01 -8.57
C GLU A 58 11.14 0.53 -8.31
N PHE A 59 11.37 -0.19 -9.40
CA PHE A 59 11.89 -1.55 -9.32
C PHE A 59 13.17 -1.55 -8.49
N ASN A 60 13.34 -2.57 -7.65
CA ASN A 60 14.50 -2.72 -6.76
C ASN A 60 14.69 -1.62 -5.70
N ALA A 61 13.71 -0.74 -5.45
CA ALA A 61 13.74 0.18 -4.33
C ALA A 61 13.60 -0.53 -2.96
N GLY A 62 13.25 -1.83 -2.97
CA GLY A 62 13.11 -2.67 -1.77
C GLY A 62 11.71 -2.61 -1.15
N LYS A 63 10.65 -2.42 -1.96
CA LYS A 63 9.26 -2.38 -1.50
C LYS A 63 8.84 -3.67 -0.80
N SER A 64 8.98 -4.80 -1.47
CA SER A 64 8.58 -6.11 -0.92
C SER A 64 9.42 -6.49 0.30
N THR A 65 10.73 -6.20 0.31
CA THR A 65 11.60 -6.39 1.47
C THR A 65 11.14 -5.52 2.65
N PHE A 66 10.80 -4.26 2.39
CA PHE A 66 10.25 -3.38 3.42
C PHE A 66 8.93 -3.90 3.99
N ILE A 67 8.02 -4.38 3.14
CA ILE A 67 6.75 -4.96 3.58
C ILE A 67 7.00 -6.19 4.44
N ASN A 68 7.86 -7.10 4.01
CA ASN A 68 8.22 -8.29 4.77
C ASN A 68 8.83 -7.93 6.13
N ALA A 69 9.76 -6.96 6.17
CA ALA A 69 10.35 -6.48 7.41
C ALA A 69 9.31 -5.83 8.34
N MET A 70 8.39 -5.04 7.80
CA MET A 70 7.31 -4.40 8.57
C MET A 70 6.31 -5.42 9.13
N LEU A 71 6.02 -6.48 8.40
CA LEU A 71 5.13 -7.56 8.82
C LEU A 71 5.82 -8.59 9.72
N GLY A 72 7.16 -8.61 9.75
CA GLY A 72 7.93 -9.64 10.46
C GLY A 72 7.80 -11.04 9.86
N SER A 73 7.44 -11.14 8.58
CA SER A 73 7.20 -12.39 7.87
C SER A 73 7.56 -12.25 6.39
N ALA A 74 8.18 -13.27 5.80
CA ALA A 74 8.56 -13.32 4.39
C ALA A 74 7.37 -13.75 3.50
N LEU A 75 6.35 -12.90 3.43
CA LEU A 75 5.16 -13.18 2.61
C LEU A 75 5.38 -12.88 1.13
N LEU A 76 6.11 -11.81 0.82
CA LEU A 76 6.32 -11.40 -0.56
C LEU A 76 7.64 -11.95 -1.11
N PRO A 77 7.67 -12.37 -2.38
CA PRO A 77 8.92 -12.80 -3.01
C PRO A 77 9.91 -11.63 -3.11
N GLU A 78 11.14 -11.88 -2.74
CA GLU A 78 12.24 -10.94 -2.81
C GLU A 78 13.26 -11.38 -3.86
N GLY A 79 13.85 -10.44 -4.62
CA GLY A 79 14.87 -10.78 -5.60
C GLY A 79 15.39 -9.59 -6.39
N VAL A 80 16.53 -9.81 -7.06
CA VAL A 80 17.18 -8.83 -7.96
C VAL A 80 16.59 -8.79 -9.36
N THR A 81 15.83 -9.81 -9.74
CA THR A 81 15.02 -9.82 -10.98
C THR A 81 13.60 -9.34 -10.67
N PRO A 82 12.84 -8.88 -11.68
CA PRO A 82 11.45 -8.48 -11.47
C PRO A 82 10.64 -9.65 -10.85
N THR A 83 10.49 -9.62 -9.52
CA THR A 83 9.76 -10.64 -8.77
C THR A 83 8.30 -10.28 -8.64
N THR A 84 8.01 -8.97 -8.61
CA THR A 84 6.65 -8.46 -8.51
C THR A 84 6.21 -8.03 -9.91
N THR A 85 5.54 -8.94 -10.61
CA THR A 85 4.91 -8.67 -11.93
C THR A 85 3.43 -8.37 -11.78
N ARG A 86 2.86 -8.59 -10.60
CA ARG A 86 1.45 -8.39 -10.28
C ARG A 86 1.31 -7.53 -9.05
N ILE A 87 0.12 -6.98 -8.86
CA ILE A 87 -0.24 -6.28 -7.62
C ILE A 87 -0.48 -7.34 -6.54
N HIS A 88 0.16 -7.19 -5.38
CA HIS A 88 -0.17 -7.99 -4.21
C HIS A 88 -1.00 -7.17 -3.22
N ARG A 89 -2.15 -7.71 -2.83
CA ARG A 89 -3.01 -7.15 -1.79
C ARG A 89 -2.93 -8.01 -0.54
N LEU A 90 -2.34 -7.47 0.53
CA LEU A 90 -2.18 -8.16 1.79
C LEU A 90 -3.28 -7.72 2.76
N ARG A 91 -3.97 -8.68 3.34
CA ARG A 91 -5.01 -8.46 4.35
C ARG A 91 -4.94 -9.49 5.47
N PHE A 92 -5.68 -9.26 6.53
CA PHE A 92 -5.81 -10.25 7.60
C PHE A 92 -6.57 -11.49 7.11
N GLY A 93 -6.11 -12.65 7.56
CA GLY A 93 -6.76 -13.94 7.45
C GLY A 93 -6.34 -14.85 8.60
N GLU A 94 -7.19 -15.77 9.02
CA GLU A 94 -6.89 -16.72 10.11
C GLU A 94 -5.78 -17.71 9.72
N GLU A 95 -5.63 -17.96 8.41
CA GLU A 95 -4.60 -18.81 7.81
C GLU A 95 -3.95 -18.09 6.63
N GLU A 96 -2.70 -18.45 6.33
CA GLU A 96 -2.02 -17.95 5.13
C GLU A 96 -2.68 -18.56 3.89
N ARG A 97 -3.18 -17.71 3.00
CA ARG A 97 -3.86 -18.09 1.79
C ARG A 97 -3.52 -17.14 0.65
N TRP A 98 -3.28 -17.71 -0.52
CA TRP A 98 -3.04 -16.99 -1.75
C TRP A 98 -4.19 -17.22 -2.73
N GLU A 99 -4.71 -16.15 -3.31
CA GLU A 99 -5.79 -16.19 -4.27
C GLU A 99 -5.55 -15.18 -5.38
N VAL A 100 -5.80 -15.57 -6.62
CA VAL A 100 -5.74 -14.65 -7.77
C VAL A 100 -7.13 -14.13 -8.02
N LEU A 101 -7.32 -12.83 -7.86
CA LEU A 101 -8.58 -12.14 -8.11
C LEU A 101 -8.73 -11.75 -9.60
N GLU A 102 -9.93 -11.31 -9.97
CA GLU A 102 -10.16 -10.69 -11.28
C GLU A 102 -9.22 -9.49 -11.48
N GLY A 103 -8.72 -9.31 -12.71
CA GLY A 103 -7.73 -8.26 -12.99
C GLY A 103 -6.28 -8.64 -12.72
N GLY A 104 -6.00 -9.89 -12.28
CA GLY A 104 -4.63 -10.39 -12.09
C GLY A 104 -3.98 -9.94 -10.78
N ILE A 105 -4.78 -9.47 -9.83
CA ILE A 105 -4.34 -9.10 -8.48
C ILE A 105 -4.16 -10.36 -7.65
N GLU A 106 -3.03 -10.50 -6.99
CA GLU A 106 -2.78 -11.57 -6.03
C GLU A 106 -3.15 -11.12 -4.62
N GLU A 107 -4.18 -11.71 -4.05
CA GLU A 107 -4.55 -11.48 -2.66
C GLU A 107 -3.85 -12.46 -1.73
N ILE A 108 -3.21 -11.93 -0.70
CA ILE A 108 -2.51 -12.69 0.33
C ILE A 108 -3.20 -12.41 1.67
N ALA A 109 -3.87 -13.41 2.21
CA ALA A 109 -4.39 -13.37 3.57
C ALA A 109 -3.35 -13.98 4.51
N ALA A 110 -3.10 -13.35 5.67
CA ALA A 110 -2.15 -13.86 6.65
C ALA A 110 -2.54 -13.49 8.09
N PRO A 111 -2.24 -14.35 9.11
CA PRO A 111 -2.57 -14.12 10.50
C PRO A 111 -1.58 -13.17 11.18
N ILE A 112 -1.47 -11.94 10.65
CA ILE A 112 -0.56 -10.91 11.14
C ILE A 112 -1.36 -9.76 11.74
N ASP A 113 -1.08 -9.41 12.99
CA ASP A 113 -1.85 -8.42 13.76
C ASP A 113 -2.00 -7.06 13.07
N LEU A 114 -0.96 -6.60 12.37
CA LEU A 114 -1.01 -5.33 11.65
C LEU A 114 -2.10 -5.33 10.56
N LEU A 115 -2.30 -6.46 9.90
CA LEU A 115 -3.28 -6.61 8.82
C LEU A 115 -4.74 -6.58 9.30
N HIS A 116 -5.00 -6.67 10.62
CA HIS A 116 -6.32 -6.39 11.18
C HIS A 116 -6.74 -4.92 11.02
N GLN A 117 -5.79 -4.01 10.84
CA GLN A 117 -6.02 -2.57 10.83
C GLN A 117 -5.65 -1.92 9.49
N VAL A 118 -4.84 -2.58 8.68
CA VAL A 118 -4.29 -2.04 7.43
C VAL A 118 -4.37 -3.09 6.33
N THR A 119 -4.95 -2.73 5.21
CA THR A 119 -4.75 -3.45 3.96
C THR A 119 -3.56 -2.83 3.25
N ILE A 120 -2.59 -3.66 2.86
CA ILE A 120 -1.38 -3.21 2.18
C ILE A 120 -1.44 -3.63 0.71
N VAL A 121 -1.14 -2.69 -0.18
CA VAL A 121 -0.99 -2.96 -1.61
C VAL A 121 0.46 -2.75 -2.00
N ASP A 122 1.15 -3.85 -2.37
CA ASP A 122 2.45 -3.82 -3.02
C ASP A 122 2.28 -3.71 -4.53
N THR A 123 2.96 -2.76 -5.11
CA THR A 123 2.86 -2.47 -6.54
C THR A 123 4.12 -2.91 -7.28
N PRO A 124 4.01 -3.37 -8.54
CA PRO A 124 5.17 -3.52 -9.40
C PRO A 124 5.99 -2.22 -9.48
N GLY A 125 7.29 -2.32 -9.72
CA GLY A 125 8.17 -1.12 -9.79
C GLY A 125 7.85 -0.22 -10.99
N THR A 126 7.95 1.10 -10.80
CA THR A 126 7.54 2.14 -11.78
C THR A 126 8.33 2.20 -13.09
N ASN A 127 9.34 1.36 -13.29
CA ASN A 127 10.13 1.30 -14.54
C ASN A 127 9.50 0.46 -15.66
N ALA A 128 8.43 -0.26 -15.41
CA ALA A 128 7.70 -0.94 -16.46
C ALA A 128 6.79 0.09 -17.15
N LEU A 129 7.09 0.41 -18.40
CA LEU A 129 6.31 1.28 -19.30
C LEU A 129 4.97 0.65 -19.73
N ASP A 130 4.46 -0.31 -18.97
CA ASP A 130 3.34 -1.15 -19.33
C ASP A 130 2.01 -0.69 -18.71
N ARG A 131 0.91 -1.02 -19.37
CA ARG A 131 -0.49 -0.73 -19.02
C ARG A 131 -0.88 -1.16 -17.58
N GLU A 132 -0.11 -2.05 -16.96
CA GLU A 132 -0.34 -2.49 -15.58
C GLU A 132 -0.10 -1.36 -14.57
N HIS A 133 0.83 -0.42 -14.86
CA HIS A 133 1.02 0.79 -14.04
C HIS A 133 -0.15 1.76 -14.10
N GLU A 134 -0.83 1.84 -15.25
CA GLU A 134 -2.03 2.65 -15.37
C GLU A 134 -3.14 2.10 -14.49
N ALA A 135 -3.33 0.79 -14.46
CA ALA A 135 -4.35 0.15 -13.62
C ALA A 135 -4.10 0.38 -12.10
N ILE A 136 -2.84 0.26 -11.65
CA ILE A 136 -2.47 0.55 -10.25
C ILE A 136 -2.77 2.00 -9.89
N THR A 137 -2.35 2.88 -10.78
CA THR A 137 -2.44 4.32 -10.61
C THR A 137 -3.91 4.74 -10.55
N ASP A 138 -4.73 4.21 -11.42
CA ASP A 138 -6.12 4.62 -11.56
C ASP A 138 -7.07 3.93 -10.57
N GLU A 139 -6.73 2.73 -10.09
CA GLU A 139 -7.59 1.96 -9.21
C GLU A 139 -7.25 2.13 -7.72
N TYR A 140 -5.97 1.98 -7.33
CA TYR A 140 -5.58 1.91 -5.91
C TYR A 140 -5.16 3.25 -5.33
N VAL A 141 -4.38 4.04 -6.04
CA VAL A 141 -3.88 5.31 -5.48
C VAL A 141 -5.01 6.30 -5.19
N PRO A 142 -6.06 6.47 -6.02
CA PRO A 142 -7.20 7.32 -5.69
C PRO A 142 -7.98 6.86 -4.46
N ARG A 143 -7.93 5.57 -4.11
CA ARG A 143 -8.60 4.98 -2.94
C ARG A 143 -7.71 4.97 -1.70
N ALA A 144 -6.40 5.13 -1.86
CA ALA A 144 -5.45 5.07 -0.75
C ALA A 144 -5.75 6.11 0.34
N ASP A 145 -5.68 5.69 1.60
CA ASP A 145 -5.66 6.59 2.76
C ASP A 145 -4.26 7.17 2.96
N LEU A 146 -3.25 6.38 2.61
CA LEU A 146 -1.85 6.75 2.64
C LEU A 146 -1.08 6.11 1.48
N VAL A 147 -0.28 6.91 0.80
CA VAL A 147 0.72 6.43 -0.15
C VAL A 147 2.09 6.47 0.51
N LEU A 148 2.74 5.32 0.61
CA LEU A 148 4.14 5.23 1.02
C LEU A 148 5.00 5.09 -0.23
N PHE A 149 5.77 6.13 -0.50
CA PHE A 149 6.70 6.14 -1.63
C PHE A 149 8.08 5.69 -1.17
N ILE A 150 8.60 4.60 -1.72
CA ILE A 150 9.92 4.07 -1.39
C ILE A 150 10.87 4.37 -2.54
N THR A 151 11.90 5.17 -2.28
CA THR A 151 13.02 5.40 -3.17
C THR A 151 14.29 4.79 -2.59
N SER A 152 15.28 4.52 -3.43
CA SER A 152 16.54 3.92 -2.99
C SER A 152 17.64 4.97 -2.86
N ALA A 153 18.50 4.82 -1.84
CA ALA A 153 19.58 5.75 -1.58
C ALA A 153 20.65 5.80 -2.69
N ASP A 154 20.77 4.73 -3.50
CA ASP A 154 21.73 4.66 -4.61
C ASP A 154 21.31 5.47 -5.83
N ARG A 155 20.00 5.60 -6.07
CA ARG A 155 19.44 6.39 -7.18
C ARG A 155 18.15 7.09 -6.77
N PRO A 156 18.22 8.05 -5.88
CA PRO A 156 17.04 8.70 -5.36
C PRO A 156 16.44 9.70 -6.37
N LEU A 157 15.13 9.75 -6.42
CA LEU A 157 14.36 10.69 -7.24
C LEU A 157 14.68 10.63 -8.74
N THR A 158 14.59 9.44 -9.30
CA THR A 158 14.67 9.25 -10.75
C THR A 158 13.55 10.00 -11.50
N GLU A 159 13.69 10.16 -12.80
CA GLU A 159 12.69 10.85 -13.61
C GLU A 159 11.34 10.15 -13.59
N SER A 160 11.33 8.81 -13.64
CA SER A 160 10.11 8.00 -13.50
C SER A 160 9.43 8.21 -12.14
N GLU A 161 10.21 8.29 -11.06
CA GLU A 161 9.68 8.60 -9.73
C GLU A 161 9.07 10.00 -9.66
N ARG A 162 9.69 11.00 -10.28
CA ARG A 162 9.17 12.37 -10.34
C ARG A 162 7.82 12.43 -11.07
N ILE A 163 7.75 11.82 -12.25
CA ILE A 163 6.50 11.76 -13.03
C ILE A 163 5.39 11.07 -12.23
N PHE A 164 5.72 10.00 -11.51
CA PHE A 164 4.75 9.29 -10.69
C PHE A 164 4.29 10.13 -9.49
N MET A 165 5.19 10.85 -8.83
CA MET A 165 4.84 11.78 -7.75
C MET A 165 3.91 12.91 -8.22
N GLU A 166 4.09 13.43 -9.45
CA GLU A 166 3.18 14.43 -10.04
C GLU A 166 1.75 13.87 -10.17
N ARG A 167 1.60 12.61 -10.57
CA ARG A 167 0.30 11.94 -10.62
C ARG A 167 -0.33 11.81 -9.23
N ILE A 168 0.44 11.36 -8.23
CA ILE A 168 -0.04 11.26 -6.82
C ILE A 168 -0.53 12.62 -6.32
N ARG A 169 0.21 13.70 -6.64
CA ARG A 169 -0.20 15.07 -6.31
C ARG A 169 -1.56 15.44 -6.91
N GLN A 170 -1.83 15.07 -8.17
CA GLN A 170 -3.10 15.34 -8.84
C GLN A 170 -4.29 14.72 -8.12
N TRP A 171 -4.11 13.58 -7.45
CA TRP A 171 -5.16 12.93 -6.65
C TRP A 171 -5.27 13.47 -5.23
N GLY A 172 -4.42 14.43 -4.82
CA GLY A 172 -4.50 15.05 -3.49
C GLY A 172 -4.27 14.08 -2.34
N LYS A 173 -3.50 13.02 -2.55
CA LYS A 173 -3.29 11.97 -1.54
C LYS A 173 -2.21 12.33 -0.53
N LYS A 174 -2.37 11.81 0.70
CA LYS A 174 -1.32 11.88 1.72
C LYS A 174 -0.15 11.01 1.30
N LEU A 175 1.04 11.62 1.23
CA LEU A 175 2.28 10.96 0.85
C LEU A 175 3.26 10.98 2.02
N VAL A 176 3.83 9.82 2.29
CA VAL A 176 5.03 9.65 3.12
C VAL A 176 6.11 9.06 2.26
N LEU A 177 7.34 9.50 2.44
CA LEU A 177 8.50 9.06 1.68
C LEU A 177 9.47 8.29 2.57
N ALA A 178 9.97 7.17 2.05
CA ALA A 178 11.02 6.39 2.68
C ALA A 178 12.23 6.26 1.74
N ILE A 179 13.39 6.66 2.21
CA ILE A 179 14.66 6.43 1.54
C ILE A 179 15.24 5.13 2.11
N ASN A 180 15.16 4.09 1.31
CA ASN A 180 15.65 2.76 1.68
C ASN A 180 17.11 2.55 1.27
N LYS A 181 17.72 1.49 1.78
CA LYS A 181 19.11 1.09 1.53
C LYS A 181 20.14 2.12 1.98
N ILE A 182 19.88 2.82 3.09
CA ILE A 182 20.88 3.77 3.63
C ILE A 182 22.16 3.09 4.13
N ASP A 183 22.13 1.78 4.33
CA ASP A 183 23.27 0.94 4.69
C ASP A 183 24.40 0.94 3.64
N ILE A 184 24.10 1.29 2.38
CA ILE A 184 25.13 1.46 1.34
C ILE A 184 25.92 2.76 1.48
N LEU A 185 25.42 3.72 2.26
CA LEU A 185 26.07 5.01 2.50
C LEU A 185 27.13 4.87 3.60
N LYS A 186 28.22 5.62 3.46
CA LYS A 186 29.41 5.44 4.32
C LYS A 186 29.36 6.22 5.62
N SER A 187 28.48 7.22 5.70
CA SER A 187 28.42 8.13 6.85
C SER A 187 27.03 8.75 7.03
N GLU A 188 26.76 9.20 8.25
CA GLU A 188 25.56 9.99 8.56
C GLU A 188 25.47 11.30 7.75
N ALA A 189 26.62 11.89 7.39
CA ALA A 189 26.66 13.08 6.55
C ALA A 189 26.10 12.77 5.15
N GLU A 190 26.49 11.65 4.53
CA GLU A 190 25.96 11.21 3.25
C GLU A 190 24.45 10.93 3.33
N VAL A 191 23.99 10.32 4.42
CA VAL A 191 22.52 10.11 4.66
C VAL A 191 21.80 11.46 4.70
N GLY A 192 22.39 12.45 5.39
CA GLY A 192 21.85 13.81 5.46
C GLY A 192 21.81 14.50 4.10
N GLU A 193 22.83 14.35 3.27
CA GLU A 193 22.88 14.90 1.92
C GLU A 193 21.80 14.30 1.03
N VAL A 194 21.67 12.97 1.01
CA VAL A 194 20.65 12.26 0.23
C VAL A 194 19.25 12.66 0.70
N ARG A 195 19.01 12.73 2.00
CA ARG A 195 17.73 13.16 2.57
C ARG A 195 17.39 14.59 2.14
N ASN A 196 18.33 15.53 2.21
CA ASN A 196 18.12 16.93 1.81
C ASN A 196 17.83 17.04 0.32
N PHE A 197 18.56 16.31 -0.52
CA PHE A 197 18.34 16.24 -1.97
C PHE A 197 16.93 15.74 -2.28
N VAL A 198 16.52 14.64 -1.68
CA VAL A 198 15.20 14.03 -1.86
C VAL A 198 14.11 14.99 -1.39
N THR A 199 14.25 15.57 -0.19
CA THR A 199 13.27 16.51 0.36
C THR A 199 13.08 17.72 -0.56
N ALA A 200 14.15 18.33 -1.01
CA ALA A 200 14.12 19.50 -1.92
C ALA A 200 13.46 19.15 -3.27
N GLY A 201 13.80 17.99 -3.83
CA GLY A 201 13.19 17.50 -5.07
C GLY A 201 11.70 17.22 -4.91
N CYS A 202 11.29 16.62 -3.80
CA CYS A 202 9.88 16.37 -3.51
C CYS A 202 9.08 17.69 -3.34
N VAL A 203 9.63 18.68 -2.65
CA VAL A 203 8.99 20.00 -2.53
C VAL A 203 8.75 20.61 -3.91
N THR A 204 9.70 20.49 -4.82
CA THR A 204 9.58 20.98 -6.19
C THR A 204 8.44 20.30 -6.95
N VAL A 205 8.31 18.97 -6.84
CA VAL A 205 7.32 18.19 -7.58
C VAL A 205 5.94 18.28 -6.92
N LEU A 206 5.87 18.10 -5.60
CA LEU A 206 4.62 18.00 -4.84
C LEU A 206 4.03 19.36 -4.49
N GLY A 207 4.87 20.39 -4.36
CA GLY A 207 4.46 21.72 -3.88
C GLY A 207 4.30 21.82 -2.35
N PHE A 208 4.65 20.76 -1.61
CA PHE A 208 4.70 20.71 -0.15
C PHE A 208 5.83 19.79 0.32
N GLU A 209 6.25 19.94 1.57
CA GLU A 209 7.27 19.08 2.18
C GLU A 209 6.64 17.80 2.74
N PRO A 210 6.94 16.63 2.17
CA PRO A 210 6.45 15.34 2.71
C PRO A 210 7.25 14.96 3.96
N ARG A 211 6.71 14.07 4.79
CA ARG A 211 7.51 13.39 5.81
C ARG A 211 8.46 12.42 5.14
N VAL A 212 9.77 12.56 5.41
CA VAL A 212 10.82 11.73 4.85
C VAL A 212 11.47 10.90 5.97
N PHE A 213 11.46 9.59 5.80
CA PHE A 213 12.15 8.63 6.66
C PHE A 213 13.33 8.03 5.93
N THR A 214 14.37 7.70 6.67
CA THR A 214 15.54 6.97 6.17
C THR A 214 15.59 5.61 6.87
N LEU A 215 15.79 4.54 6.12
CA LEU A 215 15.76 3.18 6.65
C LEU A 215 16.64 2.21 5.83
N SER A 216 16.97 1.09 6.42
CA SER A 216 17.46 -0.11 5.75
C SER A 216 16.49 -1.25 6.07
N ALA A 217 15.92 -1.86 5.06
CA ALA A 217 14.98 -2.97 5.20
C ALA A 217 15.66 -4.35 5.30
N PHE A 218 16.99 -4.37 5.37
CA PHE A 218 17.83 -5.57 5.56
C PHE A 218 18.17 -5.78 7.03
#